data_808722fdc1fce2fa2bfb1158493dcf56
#
_entry.id   808722fdc1fce2fa2bfb1158493dcf56
#
_cell.length_a   1.000
_cell.length_b   1.000
_cell.length_c   1.000
_cell.angle_alpha   90.00
_cell.angle_beta   90.00
_cell.angle_gamma   90.00
#
_symmetry.space_group_name_H-M   'P 1'
#
loop_
_entity.id
_entity.type
_entity.pdbx_description
1 polymer ?
#
loop_
_entity_poly.entity_id
_entity_poly.type
_entity_poly.pdbx_seq_one_letter_code
_entity_poly.pdbx_strand_id
1 'polypeptide(L)'
;RARAADRIRKGPEEDDRLKHLTPQEHRILELLADGLTNRQIAEEMFLAEKTVKNYVSNLLSKMGMSRRTEAAVFAARMSERQHR
;
A
#
# COMPACT_ATOMS: atom_id res chain seq x y z
N ARG A 1 20.88 20.04 12.67
CA ARG A 1 20.40 19.72 12.48
C ARG A 1 20.07 18.99 12.25
N ALA A 2 20.38 18.87 12.02
CA ALA A 2 19.99 18.09 11.55
C ALA A 2 19.00 17.52 11.75
N ARG A 3 18.71 17.54 12.04
CA ARG A 3 17.84 17.10 12.06
C ARG A 3 16.84 17.08 11.26
N ALA A 4 16.36 17.86 10.70
CA ALA A 4 15.31 17.96 9.75
C ALA A 4 15.61 17.21 8.51
N ALA A 5 16.80 17.35 8.06
CA ALA A 5 17.20 16.66 6.85
C ALA A 5 17.03 15.17 6.97
N ASP A 6 17.34 14.67 8.13
CA ASP A 6 17.20 13.24 8.35
C ASP A 6 15.81 12.79 8.18
N ARG A 7 14.90 13.54 8.70
CA ARG A 7 13.51 13.16 8.60
C ARG A 7 13.03 13.17 7.18
N ILE A 8 13.48 14.13 6.45
CA ILE A 8 13.08 14.23 5.07
C ILE A 8 13.54 13.04 4.28
N ARG A 9 14.74 12.61 4.60
CA ARG A 9 15.29 11.51 3.91
C ARG A 9 14.52 10.23 4.08
N LYS A 10 13.88 10.10 5.19
CA LYS A 10 13.11 8.93 5.44
C LYS A 10 11.97 8.79 4.48
N GLY A 11 11.33 9.92 4.19
CA GLY A 11 10.32 9.98 3.17
C GLY A 11 9.40 8.79 3.09
N PRO A 12 9.16 8.30 1.89
CA PRO A 12 8.15 7.27 1.67
C PRO A 12 8.40 5.98 2.41
N GLU A 13 9.62 5.59 2.54
CA GLU A 13 9.93 4.34 3.21
C GLU A 13 9.62 4.40 4.67
N GLU A 14 9.58 5.61 5.20
CA GLU A 14 9.32 5.80 6.60
C GLU A 14 7.92 6.31 6.85
N ASP A 15 7.09 6.25 5.83
CA ASP A 15 5.72 6.73 5.96
C ASP A 15 4.99 5.96 7.04
N ASP A 16 4.43 6.68 7.99
CA ASP A 16 3.72 6.06 9.10
C ASP A 16 2.57 5.19 8.63
N ARG A 17 1.98 5.57 7.50
CA ARG A 17 0.87 4.78 6.98
C ARG A 17 1.28 3.35 6.68
N LEU A 18 2.50 3.16 6.18
CA LEU A 18 2.98 1.82 5.88
C LEU A 18 3.25 1.02 7.13
N LYS A 19 3.61 1.69 8.21
CA LYS A 19 3.94 1.00 9.44
C LYS A 19 2.73 0.35 10.10
N HIS A 20 1.55 0.83 9.76
CA HIS A 20 0.33 0.30 10.34
C HIS A 20 -0.26 -0.86 9.55
N LEU A 21 0.37 -1.22 8.46
CA LEU A 21 -0.14 -2.28 7.62
C LEU A 21 0.39 -3.64 8.07
N THR A 22 -0.50 -4.62 8.07
CA THR A 22 -0.08 -6.01 8.28
C THR A 22 0.63 -6.47 7.01
N PRO A 23 1.40 -7.56 7.09
CA PRO A 23 2.05 -8.10 5.88
C PRO A 23 1.05 -8.38 4.77
N GLN A 24 -0.13 -8.87 5.12
CA GLN A 24 -1.16 -9.15 4.13
C GLN A 24 -1.64 -7.88 3.46
N GLU A 25 -1.87 -6.86 4.26
CA GLU A 25 -2.32 -5.58 3.71
C GLU A 25 -1.25 -4.97 2.82
N HIS A 26 -0.01 -5.09 3.24
CA HIS A 26 1.10 -4.56 2.45
C HIS A 26 1.16 -5.28 1.10
N ARG A 27 0.96 -6.58 1.11
CA ARG A 27 0.96 -7.36 -0.13
C ARG A 27 -0.16 -6.92 -1.05
N ILE A 28 -1.34 -6.71 -0.48
CA ILE A 28 -2.48 -6.25 -1.27
C ILE A 28 -2.19 -4.89 -1.90
N LEU A 29 -1.55 -4.01 -1.13
CA LEU A 29 -1.18 -2.70 -1.64
C LEU A 29 -0.27 -2.83 -2.86
N GLU A 30 0.70 -3.74 -2.79
CA GLU A 30 1.59 -3.98 -3.92
C GLU A 30 0.83 -4.46 -5.14
N LEU A 31 -0.12 -5.36 -4.93
CA LEU A 31 -0.92 -5.89 -6.04
C LEU A 31 -1.82 -4.81 -6.64
N LEU A 32 -2.31 -3.91 -5.81
CA LEU A 32 -3.06 -2.77 -6.32
C LEU A 32 -2.20 -1.92 -7.23
N ALA A 33 -0.95 -1.73 -6.84
CA ALA A 33 -0.01 -0.95 -7.64
C ALA A 33 0.22 -1.61 -9.01
N ASP A 34 0.12 -2.93 -9.05
CA ASP A 34 0.28 -3.68 -10.30
C ASP A 34 -0.99 -3.66 -11.15
N GLY A 35 -2.04 -3.04 -10.65
CA GLY A 35 -3.26 -2.89 -11.43
C GLY A 35 -4.21 -4.07 -11.36
N LEU A 36 -4.03 -4.95 -10.41
CA LEU A 36 -4.90 -6.12 -10.29
C LEU A 36 -6.27 -5.74 -9.76
N THR A 37 -7.27 -6.48 -10.22
CA THR A 37 -8.62 -6.35 -9.67
C THR A 37 -8.71 -7.14 -8.37
N ASN A 38 -9.80 -6.91 -7.62
CA ASN A 38 -10.01 -7.66 -6.39
C ASN A 38 -10.02 -9.16 -6.64
N ARG A 39 -10.62 -9.56 -7.75
CA ARG A 39 -10.67 -10.97 -8.11
C ARG A 39 -9.28 -11.53 -8.34
N GLN A 40 -8.45 -10.79 -9.06
CA GLN A 40 -7.10 -11.22 -9.35
C GLN A 40 -6.27 -11.28 -8.07
N ILE A 41 -6.46 -10.29 -7.20
CA ILE A 41 -5.77 -10.29 -5.91
C ILE A 41 -6.18 -11.51 -5.09
N ALA A 42 -7.48 -11.81 -5.10
CA ALA A 42 -7.99 -12.96 -4.37
C ALA A 42 -7.32 -14.24 -4.85
N GLU A 43 -7.15 -14.37 -6.16
CA GLU A 43 -6.51 -15.54 -6.73
C GLU A 43 -5.04 -15.62 -6.33
N GLU A 44 -4.36 -14.48 -6.36
CA GLU A 44 -2.95 -14.43 -5.99
C GLU A 44 -2.72 -14.79 -4.54
N MET A 45 -3.61 -14.38 -3.68
CA MET A 45 -3.43 -14.55 -2.25
C MET A 45 -4.22 -15.71 -1.67
N PHE A 46 -4.92 -16.45 -2.53
CA PHE A 46 -5.72 -17.60 -2.09
C PHE A 46 -6.78 -17.18 -1.07
N LEU A 47 -7.44 -16.07 -1.37
CA LEU A 47 -8.49 -15.54 -0.52
C LEU A 47 -9.79 -15.43 -1.30
N ALA A 48 -10.90 -15.29 -0.58
CA ALA A 48 -12.17 -15.00 -1.22
C ALA A 48 -12.17 -13.55 -1.68
N GLU A 49 -12.84 -13.28 -2.79
CA GLU A 49 -12.92 -11.93 -3.30
C GLU A 49 -13.53 -10.97 -2.29
N LYS A 50 -14.52 -11.44 -1.55
CA LYS A 50 -15.15 -10.65 -0.51
C LYS A 50 -14.13 -10.26 0.57
N THR A 51 -13.28 -11.17 0.91
CA THR A 51 -12.24 -10.91 1.90
C THR A 51 -11.28 -9.85 1.39
N VAL A 52 -10.89 -9.93 0.13
CA VAL A 52 -10.02 -8.93 -0.47
C VAL A 52 -10.68 -7.56 -0.43
N LYS A 53 -11.96 -7.51 -0.73
CA LYS A 53 -12.71 -6.26 -0.71
C LYS A 53 -12.64 -5.62 0.67
N ASN A 54 -12.80 -6.43 1.70
CA ASN A 54 -12.73 -5.94 3.07
C ASN A 54 -11.32 -5.43 3.40
N TYR A 55 -10.32 -6.18 2.98
CA TYR A 55 -8.94 -5.75 3.19
C TYR A 55 -8.64 -4.43 2.51
N VAL A 56 -9.12 -4.27 1.27
CA VAL A 56 -8.88 -3.03 0.55
C VAL A 56 -9.55 -1.86 1.26
N SER A 57 -10.78 -2.06 1.72
CA SER A 57 -11.47 -1.02 2.48
C SER A 57 -10.70 -0.61 3.72
N ASN A 58 -10.24 -1.60 4.47
CA ASN A 58 -9.49 -1.33 5.69
C ASN A 58 -8.16 -0.65 5.38
N LEU A 59 -7.53 -1.09 4.32
CA LEU A 59 -6.27 -0.53 3.89
C LEU A 59 -6.42 0.96 3.56
N LEU A 60 -7.44 1.30 2.78
CA LEU A 60 -7.67 2.68 2.42
C LEU A 60 -7.95 3.52 3.65
N SER A 61 -8.73 2.99 4.57
CA SER A 61 -9.03 3.69 5.80
C SER A 61 -7.77 3.97 6.61
N LYS A 62 -6.91 2.97 6.73
CA LYS A 62 -5.66 3.11 7.47
C LYS A 62 -4.75 4.15 6.84
N MET A 63 -4.80 4.25 5.53
CA MET A 63 -3.93 5.18 4.82
C MET A 63 -4.54 6.55 4.62
N GLY A 64 -5.77 6.73 5.10
CA GLY A 64 -6.44 8.02 4.95
C GLY A 64 -6.80 8.35 3.53
N MET A 65 -7.07 7.34 2.73
CA MET A 65 -7.40 7.52 1.32
C MET A 65 -8.83 7.11 1.05
N SER A 66 -9.45 7.75 0.07
CA SER A 66 -10.84 7.47 -0.27
C SER A 66 -10.99 6.50 -1.43
N ARG A 67 -9.97 6.40 -2.26
CA ARG A 67 -10.08 5.62 -3.50
C ARG A 67 -8.91 4.66 -3.64
N ARG A 68 -9.21 3.49 -4.19
CA ARG A 68 -8.16 2.52 -4.43
C ARG A 68 -7.12 3.05 -5.41
N THR A 69 -7.52 3.92 -6.31
CA THR A 69 -6.60 4.51 -7.26
C THR A 69 -5.51 5.28 -6.55
N GLU A 70 -5.88 6.00 -5.49
CA GLU A 70 -4.91 6.75 -4.70
C GLU A 70 -3.87 5.81 -4.10
N ALA A 71 -4.35 4.71 -3.55
CA ALA A 71 -3.45 3.73 -2.93
C ALA A 71 -2.54 3.10 -3.98
N ALA A 72 -3.10 2.81 -5.16
CA ALA A 72 -2.32 2.21 -6.22
C ALA A 72 -1.20 3.12 -6.67
N VAL A 73 -1.51 4.41 -6.84
CA VAL A 73 -0.50 5.38 -7.25
C VAL A 73 0.58 5.52 -6.18
N PHE A 74 0.14 5.60 -4.94
CA PHE A 74 1.08 5.70 -3.83
C PHE A 74 2.04 4.51 -3.82
N ALA A 75 1.48 3.32 -3.95
CA ALA A 75 2.29 2.11 -3.91
C ALA A 75 3.22 2.00 -5.12
N ALA A 76 2.76 2.44 -6.26
CA ALA A 76 3.58 2.41 -7.46
C ALA A 76 4.80 3.31 -7.30
N ARG A 77 4.61 4.47 -6.71
CA ARG A 77 5.72 5.38 -6.47
C ARG A 77 6.70 4.81 -5.48
N MET A 78 6.18 4.15 -4.45
CA MET A 78 7.04 3.51 -3.47
C MET A 78 7.88 2.43 -4.11
N SER A 79 7.25 1.65 -4.95
CA SER A 79 7.93 0.55 -5.62
C SER A 79 9.05 1.07 -6.52
N GLU A 80 8.79 2.14 -7.23
CA GLU A 80 9.81 2.73 -8.08
C GLU A 80 11.02 3.18 -7.29
N ARG A 81 10.77 3.78 -6.15
CA ARG A 81 11.86 4.24 -5.32
C ARG A 81 12.70 3.08 -4.82
N GLN A 82 12.03 2.00 -4.48
CA GLN A 82 12.74 0.85 -3.95
C GLN A 82 13.59 0.17 -4.99
N HIS A 83 13.23 0.31 -6.22
CA HIS A 83 13.99 -0.32 -7.30
C HIS A 83 15.18 0.48 -7.75
N ARG A 84 15.34 1.63 -7.19
CA ARG A 84 16.51 2.44 -7.49
C ARG A 84 17.69 2.12 -6.58
#